data_8d908706ee1f6a13d0ae4116b80d72ae
#
_entry.id   8d908706ee1f6a13d0ae4116b80d72ae
#
_cell.length_a   1.000
_cell.length_b   1.000
_cell.length_c   1.000
_cell.angle_alpha   90.00
_cell.angle_beta   90.00
_cell.angle_gamma   90.00
#
_symmetry.space_group_name_H-M   'P 1'
#
loop_
_entity.id
_entity.type
_entity.pdbx_description
1 polymer ?
#
loop_
_entity_poly.entity_id
_entity_poly.type
_entity_poly.pdbx_seq_one_letter_code
_entity_poly.pdbx_strand_id
1 'polypeptide(L)'
;GMAVVNYGVRKGWGTFVKNPEKQPPYFYGGLLPEEKRESIGTVTTTPVAINPLAFQLCLILLSYAIGFGIFTVLTHFVPILSKINAMLYGMVGGLILWPLMRKTHTDAYVDRKTLTNISGFCLEILIVTSVASLDLNILSKYWLPLLVNILVICAFTTAFCLWYFKKVGNPEWFEKCMMVVGTCTGSSPNGLALVRAIDPNSESCAPQAHGVYNAIFWWNNLLTPILPAVILSSVWTLLGIDALFV
;
A
#
# COMPACT_ATOMS: atom_id res chain seq x y z
N GLY A 1 3.49 2.13 -14.94
CA GLY A 1 3.83 0.76 -14.52
C GLY A 1 3.69 -0.22 -15.68
N MET A 2 2.48 -0.47 -16.20
CA MET A 2 2.22 -1.49 -17.26
C MET A 2 3.02 -1.28 -18.54
N ALA A 3 3.30 -0.06 -18.97
CA ALA A 3 4.17 0.20 -20.12
C ALA A 3 5.60 -0.35 -19.92
N VAL A 4 6.13 -0.22 -18.69
CA VAL A 4 7.46 -0.75 -18.32
C VAL A 4 7.43 -2.27 -18.26
N VAL A 5 6.36 -2.85 -17.71
CA VAL A 5 6.13 -4.31 -17.72
C VAL A 5 6.15 -4.85 -19.13
N ASN A 6 5.33 -4.30 -20.03
CA ASN A 6 5.27 -4.73 -21.43
C ASN A 6 6.61 -4.59 -22.14
N TYR A 7 7.34 -3.50 -21.89
CA TYR A 7 8.68 -3.29 -22.45
C TYR A 7 9.67 -4.34 -21.93
N GLY A 8 9.67 -4.61 -20.63
CA GLY A 8 10.56 -5.59 -20.01
C GLY A 8 10.29 -7.02 -20.48
N VAL A 9 9.04 -7.40 -20.60
CA VAL A 9 8.63 -8.74 -21.10
C VAL A 9 9.06 -8.90 -22.56
N ARG A 10 8.87 -7.88 -23.42
CA ARG A 10 9.34 -7.90 -24.82
C ARG A 10 10.88 -7.99 -24.92
N LYS A 11 11.62 -7.45 -23.97
CA LYS A 11 13.08 -7.55 -23.87
C LYS A 11 13.56 -8.88 -23.25
N GLY A 12 12.62 -9.76 -22.81
CA GLY A 12 12.96 -11.02 -22.18
C GLY A 12 13.52 -10.90 -20.75
N TRP A 13 13.20 -9.81 -20.04
CA TRP A 13 13.65 -9.59 -18.66
C TRP A 13 12.84 -10.36 -17.63
N GLY A 14 11.57 -10.72 -17.97
CA GLY A 14 10.72 -11.53 -17.10
C GLY A 14 11.17 -12.98 -17.04
N THR A 15 11.17 -13.54 -15.84
CA THR A 15 11.57 -14.92 -15.61
C THR A 15 10.41 -15.88 -15.93
N PHE A 16 9.20 -15.54 -15.56
CA PHE A 16 8.02 -16.41 -15.64
C PHE A 16 7.20 -16.19 -16.91
N VAL A 17 7.06 -14.96 -17.39
CA VAL A 17 6.34 -14.64 -18.64
C VAL A 17 7.31 -14.15 -19.69
N LYS A 18 7.66 -15.03 -20.62
CA LYS A 18 8.55 -14.71 -21.77
C LYS A 18 7.79 -14.17 -22.98
N ASN A 19 6.48 -14.46 -23.11
CA ASN A 19 5.64 -14.03 -24.22
C ASN A 19 4.26 -13.58 -23.71
N PRO A 20 3.89 -12.31 -23.89
CA PRO A 20 2.57 -11.81 -23.47
C PRO A 20 1.41 -12.48 -24.24
N GLU A 21 1.65 -13.00 -25.45
CA GLU A 21 0.64 -13.65 -26.31
C GLU A 21 0.20 -15.04 -25.82
N LYS A 22 0.92 -15.65 -24.88
CA LYS A 22 0.62 -16.98 -24.34
C LYS A 22 -0.14 -16.98 -23.02
N GLN A 23 -0.68 -15.83 -22.63
CA GLN A 23 -1.51 -15.76 -21.43
C GLN A 23 -2.86 -16.45 -21.64
N PRO A 24 -3.38 -17.16 -20.64
CA PRO A 24 -4.68 -17.82 -20.76
C PRO A 24 -5.79 -16.80 -21.10
N PRO A 25 -6.79 -17.17 -21.92
CA PRO A 25 -7.83 -16.23 -22.38
C PRO A 25 -8.61 -15.55 -21.25
N TYR A 26 -8.73 -16.18 -20.08
CA TYR A 26 -9.40 -15.59 -18.92
C TYR A 26 -8.69 -14.35 -18.33
N PHE A 27 -7.39 -14.18 -18.63
CA PHE A 27 -6.62 -13.03 -18.18
C PHE A 27 -7.08 -11.73 -18.87
N TYR A 28 -7.54 -11.84 -20.11
CA TYR A 28 -8.09 -10.72 -20.89
C TYR A 28 -9.61 -10.57 -20.71
N GLY A 29 -10.30 -11.66 -20.43
CA GLY A 29 -11.75 -11.70 -20.25
C GLY A 29 -12.24 -11.27 -18.87
N GLY A 30 -11.34 -11.16 -17.89
CA GLY A 30 -11.68 -10.74 -16.52
C GLY A 30 -12.51 -11.74 -15.71
N LEU A 31 -12.95 -12.86 -16.30
CA LEU A 31 -13.73 -13.90 -15.64
C LEU A 31 -12.82 -15.09 -15.28
N LEU A 32 -12.67 -15.37 -13.99
CA LEU A 32 -11.91 -16.54 -13.53
C LEU A 32 -12.68 -17.83 -13.77
N PRO A 33 -12.04 -18.88 -14.32
CA PRO A 33 -12.61 -20.22 -14.40
C PRO A 33 -13.04 -20.72 -13.01
N GLU A 34 -14.06 -21.55 -12.94
CA GLU A 34 -14.63 -22.04 -11.66
C GLU A 34 -13.59 -22.71 -10.77
N GLU A 35 -12.68 -23.46 -11.35
CA GLU A 35 -11.58 -24.15 -10.66
C GLU A 35 -10.58 -23.21 -9.97
N LYS A 36 -10.48 -21.95 -10.42
CA LYS A 36 -9.56 -20.93 -9.91
C LYS A 36 -10.22 -19.85 -9.05
N ARG A 37 -11.52 -20.00 -8.78
CA ARG A 37 -12.26 -19.09 -7.90
C ARG A 37 -11.90 -19.36 -6.45
N GLU A 38 -11.12 -18.47 -5.86
CA GLU A 38 -10.80 -18.55 -4.44
C GLU A 38 -11.88 -17.90 -3.58
N SER A 39 -12.07 -18.45 -2.36
CA SER A 39 -12.94 -17.82 -1.35
C SER A 39 -12.40 -16.46 -0.92
N ILE A 40 -13.27 -15.47 -0.77
CA ILE A 40 -12.95 -14.11 -0.32
C ILE A 40 -12.52 -14.09 1.17
N GLY A 41 -12.96 -15.07 1.95
CA GLY A 41 -12.64 -15.19 3.37
C GLY A 41 -13.21 -16.46 3.97
N THR A 42 -12.84 -16.73 5.22
CA THR A 42 -13.33 -17.86 5.99
C THR A 42 -14.21 -17.37 7.15
N VAL A 43 -15.29 -18.09 7.40
CA VAL A 43 -16.19 -17.79 8.53
C VAL A 43 -15.54 -18.32 9.79
N THR A 44 -15.05 -17.43 10.64
CA THR A 44 -14.41 -17.75 11.93
C THR A 44 -15.37 -17.72 13.12
N THR A 45 -16.55 -17.10 12.95
CA THR A 45 -17.57 -16.99 14.00
C THR A 45 -18.88 -17.63 13.54
N THR A 46 -19.62 -18.23 14.46
CA THR A 46 -20.94 -18.77 14.17
C THR A 46 -21.92 -17.64 13.84
N PRO A 47 -22.64 -17.69 12.71
CA PRO A 47 -23.54 -16.61 12.28
C PRO A 47 -24.79 -16.41 13.15
N VAL A 48 -24.95 -17.22 14.19
CA VAL A 48 -26.11 -17.17 15.11
C VAL A 48 -26.12 -15.90 15.95
N ALA A 49 -24.95 -15.37 16.33
CA ALA A 49 -24.86 -14.22 17.23
C ALA A 49 -24.56 -12.90 16.49
N ILE A 50 -23.60 -12.93 15.54
CA ILE A 50 -23.13 -11.73 14.83
C ILE A 50 -22.74 -12.13 13.41
N ASN A 51 -23.03 -11.28 12.41
CA ASN A 51 -22.54 -11.48 11.06
C ASN A 51 -21.00 -11.49 11.06
N PRO A 52 -20.34 -12.54 10.51
CA PRO A 52 -18.88 -12.67 10.54
C PRO A 52 -18.14 -11.49 9.91
N LEU A 53 -18.67 -10.92 8.83
CA LEU A 53 -18.07 -9.75 8.19
C LEU A 53 -18.19 -8.50 9.06
N ALA A 54 -19.35 -8.31 9.72
CA ALA A 54 -19.54 -7.20 10.64
C ALA A 54 -18.59 -7.31 11.85
N PHE A 55 -18.33 -8.52 12.35
CA PHE A 55 -17.36 -8.75 13.43
C PHE A 55 -15.95 -8.33 13.01
N GLN A 56 -15.48 -8.72 11.82
CA GLN A 56 -14.16 -8.31 11.32
C GLN A 56 -14.07 -6.79 11.13
N LEU A 57 -15.14 -6.15 10.65
CA LEU A 57 -15.20 -4.69 10.55
C LEU A 57 -15.16 -4.02 11.94
N CYS A 58 -15.86 -4.57 12.95
CA CYS A 58 -15.80 -4.07 14.32
C CYS A 58 -14.39 -4.16 14.91
N LEU A 59 -13.60 -5.19 14.58
CA LEU A 59 -12.20 -5.29 15.02
C LEU A 59 -11.34 -4.15 14.43
N ILE A 60 -11.55 -3.79 13.16
CA ILE A 60 -10.88 -2.65 12.54
C ILE A 60 -11.26 -1.35 13.24
N LEU A 61 -12.55 -1.12 13.47
CA LEU A 61 -13.06 0.06 14.17
C LEU A 61 -12.58 0.14 15.62
N LEU A 62 -12.50 -1.00 16.31
CA LEU A 62 -11.95 -1.07 17.66
C LEU A 62 -10.46 -0.69 17.68
N SER A 63 -9.69 -1.19 16.73
CA SER A 63 -8.29 -0.80 16.55
C SER A 63 -8.15 0.72 16.36
N TYR A 64 -8.97 1.31 15.48
CA TYR A 64 -9.00 2.74 15.29
C TYR A 64 -9.39 3.51 16.55
N ALA A 65 -10.43 3.06 17.28
CA ALA A 65 -10.89 3.70 18.50
C ALA A 65 -9.84 3.69 19.62
N ILE A 66 -9.10 2.58 19.78
CA ILE A 66 -7.98 2.50 20.73
C ILE A 66 -6.91 3.51 20.38
N GLY A 67 -6.46 3.56 19.14
CA GLY A 67 -5.46 4.51 18.70
C GLY A 67 -5.92 5.96 18.84
N PHE A 68 -7.16 6.26 18.46
CA PHE A 68 -7.74 7.59 18.64
C PHE A 68 -7.77 8.01 20.10
N GLY A 69 -8.20 7.13 21.02
CA GLY A 69 -8.20 7.40 22.47
C GLY A 69 -6.78 7.72 22.99
N ILE A 70 -5.78 6.93 22.58
CA ILE A 70 -4.39 7.15 22.97
C ILE A 70 -3.89 8.51 22.47
N PHE A 71 -4.09 8.81 21.18
CA PHE A 71 -3.66 10.08 20.61
C PHE A 71 -4.40 11.28 21.21
N THR A 72 -5.68 11.15 21.55
CA THR A 72 -6.44 12.21 22.24
C THR A 72 -5.81 12.55 23.60
N VAL A 73 -5.38 11.53 24.34
CA VAL A 73 -4.69 11.74 25.62
C VAL A 73 -3.30 12.34 25.39
N LEU A 74 -2.53 11.83 24.41
CA LEU A 74 -1.19 12.34 24.10
C LEU A 74 -1.20 13.79 23.60
N THR A 75 -2.20 14.19 22.80
CA THR A 75 -2.30 15.57 22.29
C THR A 75 -2.51 16.59 23.40
N HIS A 76 -3.04 16.16 24.55
CA HIS A 76 -3.14 17.03 25.72
C HIS A 76 -1.76 17.40 26.29
N PHE A 77 -0.78 16.49 26.19
CA PHE A 77 0.59 16.70 26.68
C PHE A 77 1.51 17.28 25.59
N VAL A 78 1.27 16.93 24.33
CA VAL A 78 2.11 17.33 23.19
C VAL A 78 1.23 17.87 22.06
N PRO A 79 0.98 19.20 22.02
CA PRO A 79 0.05 19.82 21.06
C PRO A 79 0.41 19.58 19.58
N ILE A 80 1.67 19.31 19.27
CA ILE A 80 2.13 19.03 17.89
C ILE A 80 1.50 17.76 17.31
N LEU A 81 1.09 16.82 18.19
CA LEU A 81 0.43 15.58 17.78
C LEU A 81 -0.97 15.80 17.23
N SER A 82 -1.59 16.95 17.45
CA SER A 82 -2.92 17.28 16.88
C SER A 82 -2.93 17.37 15.36
N LYS A 83 -1.76 17.58 14.74
CA LYS A 83 -1.59 17.67 13.28
C LYS A 83 -1.31 16.31 12.62
N ILE A 84 -1.29 15.23 13.40
CA ILE A 84 -1.00 13.89 12.90
C ILE A 84 -2.18 13.37 12.08
N ASN A 85 -1.86 12.69 10.98
CA ASN A 85 -2.85 12.07 10.11
C ASN A 85 -3.62 10.96 10.86
N ALA A 86 -4.95 10.93 10.72
CA ALA A 86 -5.85 9.94 11.31
C ALA A 86 -5.47 8.47 10.97
N MET A 87 -4.73 8.25 9.90
CA MET A 87 -4.20 6.94 9.51
C MET A 87 -3.32 6.30 10.60
N LEU A 88 -2.57 7.12 11.37
CA LEU A 88 -1.75 6.63 12.48
C LEU A 88 -2.57 6.05 13.63
N TYR A 89 -3.78 6.53 13.85
CA TYR A 89 -4.64 6.02 14.92
C TYR A 89 -4.93 4.53 14.73
N GLY A 90 -5.35 4.14 13.52
CA GLY A 90 -5.60 2.73 13.19
C GLY A 90 -4.36 1.87 13.30
N MET A 91 -3.20 2.40 12.89
CA MET A 91 -1.93 1.65 12.92
C MET A 91 -1.44 1.42 14.35
N VAL A 92 -1.43 2.44 15.19
CA VAL A 92 -1.01 2.32 16.61
C VAL A 92 -2.01 1.44 17.38
N GLY A 93 -3.31 1.64 17.15
CA GLY A 93 -4.32 0.78 17.77
C GLY A 93 -4.19 -0.69 17.36
N GLY A 94 -3.87 -0.97 16.09
CA GLY A 94 -3.62 -2.33 15.59
C GLY A 94 -2.38 -2.96 16.20
N LEU A 95 -1.29 -2.19 16.37
CA LEU A 95 -0.07 -2.65 17.04
C LEU A 95 -0.31 -3.03 18.50
N ILE A 96 -1.27 -2.43 19.16
CA ILE A 96 -1.63 -2.73 20.55
C ILE A 96 -2.67 -3.86 20.62
N LEU A 97 -3.69 -3.80 19.77
CA LEU A 97 -4.78 -4.79 19.76
C LEU A 97 -4.29 -6.18 19.41
N TRP A 98 -3.40 -6.30 18.40
CA TRP A 98 -2.91 -7.59 17.93
C TRP A 98 -2.16 -8.41 19.00
N PRO A 99 -1.16 -7.89 19.73
CA PRO A 99 -0.51 -8.61 20.83
C PRO A 99 -1.48 -8.94 21.97
N LEU A 100 -2.44 -8.06 22.25
CA LEU A 100 -3.44 -8.28 23.28
C LEU A 100 -4.35 -9.48 22.92
N MET A 101 -4.85 -9.52 21.68
CA MET A 101 -5.65 -10.65 21.17
C MET A 101 -4.86 -11.95 21.18
N ARG A 102 -3.59 -11.92 20.84
CA ARG A 102 -2.72 -13.08 20.87
C ARG A 102 -2.49 -13.59 22.30
N LYS A 103 -2.33 -12.68 23.27
CA LYS A 103 -2.19 -13.03 24.69
C LYS A 103 -3.45 -13.65 25.27
N THR A 104 -4.62 -13.20 24.82
CA THR A 104 -5.93 -13.72 25.25
C THR A 104 -6.41 -14.92 24.43
N HIS A 105 -5.60 -15.42 23.49
CA HIS A 105 -5.95 -16.52 22.57
C HIS A 105 -7.23 -16.24 21.74
N THR A 106 -7.54 -14.98 21.50
CA THR A 106 -8.67 -14.55 20.67
C THR A 106 -8.27 -14.27 19.21
N ASP A 107 -7.02 -14.47 18.87
CA ASP A 107 -6.48 -14.36 17.50
C ASP A 107 -7.12 -15.35 16.51
N ALA A 108 -7.65 -16.49 17.02
CA ALA A 108 -8.37 -17.47 16.21
C ALA A 108 -9.68 -16.91 15.58
N TYR A 109 -10.25 -15.85 16.15
CA TYR A 109 -11.45 -15.20 15.59
C TYR A 109 -11.13 -14.28 14.41
N VAL A 110 -9.87 -13.96 14.16
CA VAL A 110 -9.43 -13.03 13.11
C VAL A 110 -9.19 -13.77 11.80
N ASP A 111 -9.95 -13.44 10.77
CA ASP A 111 -9.66 -13.90 9.42
C ASP A 111 -8.87 -12.85 8.63
N ARG A 112 -7.57 -13.13 8.45
CA ARG A 112 -6.66 -12.23 7.72
C ARG A 112 -7.09 -11.99 6.29
N LYS A 113 -7.68 -12.99 5.62
CA LYS A 113 -8.10 -12.87 4.23
C LYS A 113 -9.26 -11.89 4.08
N THR A 114 -10.25 -12.00 4.97
CA THR A 114 -11.38 -11.05 5.05
C THR A 114 -10.91 -9.63 5.39
N LEU A 115 -10.00 -9.47 6.36
CA LEU A 115 -9.43 -8.15 6.70
C LEU A 115 -8.69 -7.52 5.52
N THR A 116 -7.91 -8.29 4.78
CA THR A 116 -7.20 -7.82 3.58
C THR A 116 -8.18 -7.36 2.50
N ASN A 117 -9.27 -8.09 2.29
CA ASN A 117 -10.28 -7.73 1.30
C ASN A 117 -11.07 -6.48 1.73
N ILE A 118 -11.43 -6.35 3.02
CA ILE A 118 -12.05 -5.12 3.56
C ILE A 118 -11.10 -3.93 3.36
N SER A 119 -9.81 -4.11 3.66
CA SER A 119 -8.79 -3.07 3.47
C SER A 119 -8.68 -2.66 2.00
N GLY A 120 -8.68 -3.62 1.08
CA GLY A 120 -8.67 -3.37 -0.37
C GLY A 120 -9.90 -2.57 -0.81
N PHE A 121 -11.09 -2.96 -0.37
CA PHE A 121 -12.33 -2.26 -0.65
C PHE A 121 -12.33 -0.82 -0.12
N CYS A 122 -11.90 -0.62 1.14
CA CYS A 122 -11.76 0.72 1.72
C CYS A 122 -10.75 1.59 0.96
N LEU A 123 -9.66 0.99 0.47
CA LEU A 123 -8.65 1.68 -0.32
C LEU A 123 -9.22 2.16 -1.68
N GLU A 124 -10.03 1.36 -2.34
CA GLU A 124 -10.69 1.76 -3.60
C GLU A 124 -11.66 2.92 -3.36
N ILE A 125 -12.47 2.86 -2.30
CA ILE A 125 -13.36 3.99 -1.91
C ILE A 125 -12.54 5.24 -1.61
N LEU A 126 -11.42 5.11 -0.91
CA LEU A 126 -10.53 6.23 -0.60
C LEU A 126 -9.96 6.86 -1.87
N ILE A 127 -9.55 6.07 -2.85
CA ILE A 127 -9.05 6.57 -4.14
C ILE A 127 -10.16 7.36 -4.86
N VAL A 128 -11.35 6.78 -4.97
CA VAL A 128 -12.49 7.43 -5.65
C VAL A 128 -12.86 8.75 -4.95
N THR A 129 -12.95 8.74 -3.62
CA THR A 129 -13.30 9.94 -2.83
C THR A 129 -12.19 11.00 -2.94
N SER A 130 -10.92 10.60 -2.95
CA SER A 130 -9.80 11.53 -3.12
C SER A 130 -9.84 12.23 -4.48
N VAL A 131 -10.13 11.47 -5.54
CA VAL A 131 -10.28 12.04 -6.89
C VAL A 131 -11.49 12.95 -6.96
N ALA A 132 -12.62 12.55 -6.36
CA ALA A 132 -13.85 13.34 -6.34
C ALA A 132 -13.72 14.64 -5.52
N SER A 133 -12.85 14.67 -4.51
CA SER A 133 -12.60 15.85 -3.67
C SER A 133 -11.55 16.82 -4.23
N LEU A 134 -10.96 16.52 -5.40
CA LEU A 134 -9.96 17.39 -6.01
C LEU A 134 -10.60 18.74 -6.41
N ASP A 135 -10.01 19.83 -5.94
CA ASP A 135 -10.40 21.17 -6.37
C ASP A 135 -9.87 21.43 -7.80
N LEU A 136 -10.81 21.43 -8.75
CA LEU A 136 -10.50 21.62 -10.16
C LEU A 136 -9.89 23.01 -10.45
N ASN A 137 -10.16 24.02 -9.62
CA ASN A 137 -9.56 25.35 -9.78
C ASN A 137 -8.06 25.32 -9.45
N ILE A 138 -7.69 24.62 -8.37
CA ILE A 138 -6.28 24.43 -8.02
C ILE A 138 -5.59 23.60 -9.09
N LEU A 139 -6.22 22.52 -9.53
CA LEU A 139 -5.69 21.65 -10.57
C LEU A 139 -5.46 22.42 -11.88
N SER A 140 -6.42 23.24 -12.32
CA SER A 140 -6.29 24.04 -13.54
C SER A 140 -5.20 25.10 -13.45
N LYS A 141 -4.96 25.67 -12.26
CA LYS A 141 -3.91 26.66 -12.03
C LYS A 141 -2.51 26.06 -11.99
N TYR A 142 -2.36 24.87 -11.42
CA TYR A 142 -1.06 24.24 -11.19
C TYR A 142 -0.85 22.94 -12.00
N TRP A 143 -1.63 22.70 -13.05
CA TRP A 143 -1.58 21.47 -13.83
C TRP A 143 -0.19 21.19 -14.44
N LEU A 144 0.47 22.24 -14.93
CA LEU A 144 1.77 22.10 -15.58
C LEU A 144 2.88 21.71 -14.59
N PRO A 145 3.09 22.41 -13.45
CA PRO A 145 4.07 21.99 -12.47
C PRO A 145 3.77 20.59 -11.87
N LEU A 146 2.49 20.27 -11.64
CA LEU A 146 2.11 18.94 -11.15
C LEU A 146 2.45 17.84 -12.16
N LEU A 147 2.12 18.04 -13.43
CA LEU A 147 2.41 17.08 -14.50
C LEU A 147 3.91 16.86 -14.66
N VAL A 148 4.68 17.94 -14.70
CA VAL A 148 6.15 17.86 -14.78
C VAL A 148 6.72 17.12 -13.59
N ASN A 149 6.29 17.44 -12.37
CA ASN A 149 6.76 16.80 -11.15
C ASN A 149 6.46 15.29 -11.16
N ILE A 150 5.22 14.90 -11.49
CA ILE A 150 4.83 13.48 -11.59
C ILE A 150 5.66 12.75 -12.63
N LEU A 151 5.85 13.34 -13.83
CA LEU A 151 6.64 12.72 -14.89
C LEU A 151 8.10 12.53 -14.49
N VAL A 152 8.71 13.56 -13.88
CA VAL A 152 10.12 13.52 -13.44
C VAL A 152 10.29 12.46 -12.36
N ILE A 153 9.44 12.46 -11.34
CA ILE A 153 9.52 11.48 -10.23
C ILE A 153 9.32 10.05 -10.78
N CYS A 154 8.28 9.82 -11.58
CA CYS A 154 8.02 8.49 -12.14
C CYS A 154 9.14 8.02 -13.05
N ALA A 155 9.66 8.89 -13.92
CA ALA A 155 10.76 8.55 -14.81
C ALA A 155 12.05 8.27 -14.03
N PHE A 156 12.40 9.12 -13.08
CA PHE A 156 13.60 8.95 -12.25
C PHE A 156 13.52 7.67 -11.40
N THR A 157 12.41 7.45 -10.71
CA THR A 157 12.20 6.25 -9.88
C THR A 157 12.29 4.98 -10.73
N THR A 158 11.63 4.96 -11.88
CA THR A 158 11.65 3.80 -12.78
C THR A 158 13.04 3.54 -13.33
N ALA A 159 13.73 4.58 -13.82
CA ALA A 159 15.08 4.46 -14.36
C ALA A 159 16.09 4.01 -13.29
N PHE A 160 16.00 4.59 -12.08
CA PHE A 160 16.86 4.23 -10.96
C PHE A 160 16.64 2.77 -10.52
N CYS A 161 15.38 2.34 -10.38
CA CYS A 161 15.06 0.97 -10.00
C CYS A 161 15.55 -0.03 -11.05
N LEU A 162 15.30 0.21 -12.34
CA LEU A 162 15.78 -0.66 -13.42
C LEU A 162 17.31 -0.76 -13.44
N TRP A 163 18.00 0.37 -13.30
CA TRP A 163 19.45 0.40 -13.24
C TRP A 163 19.99 -0.38 -12.03
N TYR A 164 19.43 -0.13 -10.84
CA TYR A 164 19.88 -0.75 -9.60
C TYR A 164 19.66 -2.25 -9.60
N PHE A 165 18.44 -2.73 -9.87
CA PHE A 165 18.13 -4.15 -9.85
C PHE A 165 18.87 -4.93 -10.95
N LYS A 166 19.03 -4.33 -12.12
CA LYS A 166 19.85 -4.94 -13.19
C LYS A 166 21.32 -5.04 -12.79
N LYS A 167 21.87 -4.07 -12.08
CA LYS A 167 23.26 -4.09 -11.60
C LYS A 167 23.46 -5.12 -10.48
N VAL A 168 22.49 -5.30 -9.59
CA VAL A 168 22.54 -6.30 -8.52
C VAL A 168 22.46 -7.72 -9.07
N GLY A 169 21.79 -7.95 -10.20
CA GLY A 169 21.82 -9.21 -10.96
C GLY A 169 21.21 -10.41 -10.22
N ASN A 170 20.34 -10.19 -9.25
CA ASN A 170 19.69 -11.28 -8.53
C ASN A 170 18.70 -12.07 -9.43
N PRO A 171 18.48 -13.38 -9.16
CA PRO A 171 17.38 -14.10 -9.79
C PRO A 171 16.07 -13.33 -9.57
N GLU A 172 15.18 -13.30 -10.59
CA GLU A 172 13.91 -12.59 -10.52
C GLU A 172 14.07 -11.06 -10.27
N TRP A 173 15.17 -10.48 -10.79
CA TRP A 173 15.45 -9.06 -10.58
C TRP A 173 14.36 -8.16 -11.14
N PHE A 174 13.73 -8.56 -12.25
CA PHE A 174 12.71 -7.76 -12.92
C PHE A 174 11.39 -7.77 -12.13
N GLU A 175 10.99 -8.91 -11.60
CA GLU A 175 9.80 -9.07 -10.75
C GLU A 175 9.95 -8.25 -9.45
N LYS A 176 11.11 -8.33 -8.81
CA LYS A 176 11.43 -7.51 -7.62
C LYS A 176 11.48 -6.01 -7.96
N CYS A 177 12.04 -5.66 -9.11
CA CYS A 177 12.05 -4.29 -9.60
C CYS A 177 10.64 -3.76 -9.81
N MET A 178 9.75 -4.52 -10.47
CA MET A 178 8.37 -4.11 -10.70
C MET A 178 7.57 -3.97 -9.40
N MET A 179 7.83 -4.82 -8.42
CA MET A 179 7.25 -4.68 -7.08
C MET A 179 7.62 -3.34 -6.44
N VAL A 180 8.91 -2.98 -6.47
CA VAL A 180 9.41 -1.72 -5.90
C VAL A 180 8.92 -0.51 -6.69
N VAL A 181 8.99 -0.55 -8.03
CA VAL A 181 8.50 0.55 -8.89
C VAL A 181 7.01 0.81 -8.61
N GLY A 182 6.18 -0.25 -8.57
CA GLY A 182 4.76 -0.10 -8.30
C GLY A 182 4.48 0.46 -6.90
N THR A 183 5.25 0.04 -5.91
CA THR A 183 5.13 0.54 -4.53
C THR A 183 5.57 2.00 -4.42
N CYS A 184 6.70 2.38 -5.02
CA CYS A 184 7.23 3.74 -4.97
C CYS A 184 6.43 4.75 -5.79
N THR A 185 5.81 4.31 -6.90
CA THR A 185 4.97 5.19 -7.76
C THR A 185 3.49 5.14 -7.40
N GLY A 186 3.11 4.33 -6.42
CA GLY A 186 1.73 4.17 -6.01
C GLY A 186 1.62 3.60 -4.60
N SER A 187 1.34 2.30 -4.52
CA SER A 187 1.16 1.60 -3.25
C SER A 187 1.58 0.13 -3.38
N SER A 188 1.72 -0.58 -2.25
CA SER A 188 2.04 -2.02 -2.25
C SER A 188 1.06 -2.88 -3.09
N PRO A 189 -0.27 -2.64 -3.07
CA PRO A 189 -1.20 -3.30 -4.00
C PRO A 189 -0.88 -3.05 -5.47
N ASN A 190 -0.45 -1.83 -5.85
CA ASN A 190 -0.06 -1.54 -7.23
C ASN A 190 1.21 -2.30 -7.63
N GLY A 191 2.18 -2.42 -6.71
CA GLY A 191 3.35 -3.27 -6.90
C GLY A 191 2.97 -4.74 -7.13
N LEU A 192 2.08 -5.27 -6.30
CA LEU A 192 1.57 -6.64 -6.45
C LEU A 192 0.82 -6.83 -7.78
N ALA A 193 0.04 -5.84 -8.22
CA ALA A 193 -0.64 -5.91 -9.51
C ALA A 193 0.34 -5.97 -10.69
N LEU A 194 1.45 -5.21 -10.63
CA LEU A 194 2.49 -5.26 -11.65
C LEU A 194 3.23 -6.61 -11.64
N VAL A 195 3.50 -7.17 -10.46
CA VAL A 195 4.12 -8.50 -10.35
C VAL A 195 3.19 -9.57 -10.89
N ARG A 196 1.90 -9.56 -10.56
CA ARG A 196 0.92 -10.51 -11.10
C ARG A 196 0.82 -10.48 -12.62
N ALA A 197 1.08 -9.34 -13.25
CA ALA A 197 1.09 -9.21 -14.70
C ALA A 197 2.26 -9.96 -15.36
N ILE A 198 3.37 -10.18 -14.65
CA ILE A 198 4.57 -10.89 -15.13
C ILE A 198 4.76 -12.26 -14.48
N ASP A 199 4.05 -12.52 -13.39
CA ASP A 199 4.03 -13.78 -12.65
C ASP A 199 2.58 -14.11 -12.21
N PRO A 200 1.74 -14.60 -13.11
CA PRO A 200 0.34 -14.91 -12.80
C PRO A 200 0.15 -16.03 -11.80
N ASN A 201 1.13 -16.95 -11.71
CA ASN A 201 1.07 -18.11 -10.83
C ASN A 201 1.64 -17.82 -9.42
N SER A 202 2.17 -16.59 -9.20
CA SER A 202 2.78 -16.20 -7.91
C SER A 202 3.95 -17.11 -7.49
N GLU A 203 4.78 -17.50 -8.46
CA GLU A 203 5.95 -18.36 -8.25
C GLU A 203 7.18 -17.54 -7.82
N SER A 204 7.18 -16.22 -8.08
CA SER A 204 8.28 -15.32 -7.72
C SER A 204 8.34 -15.06 -6.22
N CYS A 205 9.54 -14.83 -5.71
CA CYS A 205 9.75 -14.40 -4.33
C CYS A 205 9.62 -12.87 -4.13
N ALA A 206 9.20 -12.11 -5.15
CA ALA A 206 9.09 -10.65 -5.08
C ALA A 206 8.10 -10.15 -4.01
N PRO A 207 6.88 -10.72 -3.86
CA PRO A 207 5.96 -10.34 -2.80
C PRO A 207 6.50 -10.65 -1.39
N GLN A 208 7.16 -11.82 -1.21
CA GLN A 208 7.76 -12.22 0.05
C GLN A 208 8.91 -11.28 0.44
N ALA A 209 9.80 -10.96 -0.50
CA ALA A 209 10.90 -10.03 -0.29
C ALA A 209 10.41 -8.65 0.12
N HIS A 210 9.31 -8.17 -0.49
CA HIS A 210 8.67 -6.91 -0.11
C HIS A 210 8.04 -6.99 1.29
N GLY A 211 7.44 -8.12 1.65
CA GLY A 211 6.93 -8.37 3.00
C GLY A 211 8.02 -8.30 4.06
N VAL A 212 9.18 -8.93 3.80
CA VAL A 212 10.36 -8.87 4.69
C VAL A 212 10.88 -7.44 4.80
N TYR A 213 10.97 -6.70 3.67
CA TYR A 213 11.35 -5.30 3.68
C TYR A 213 10.41 -4.47 4.59
N ASN A 214 9.11 -4.61 4.44
CA ASN A 214 8.13 -3.90 5.28
C ASN A 214 8.22 -4.29 6.76
N ALA A 215 8.57 -5.54 7.07
CA ALA A 215 8.75 -6.00 8.44
C ALA A 215 10.03 -5.40 9.08
N ILE A 216 11.13 -5.30 8.33
CA ILE A 216 12.38 -4.72 8.82
C ILE A 216 12.27 -3.20 8.94
N PHE A 217 11.69 -2.54 7.95
CA PHE A 217 11.56 -1.07 7.87
C PHE A 217 10.15 -0.59 8.26
N TRP A 218 9.52 -1.24 9.24
CA TRP A 218 8.17 -0.92 9.70
C TRP A 218 8.00 0.55 10.15
N TRP A 219 9.08 1.16 10.67
CA TRP A 219 9.08 2.58 11.08
C TRP A 219 8.87 3.54 9.90
N ASN A 220 9.18 3.14 8.67
CA ASN A 220 8.96 3.98 7.50
C ASN A 220 7.47 4.29 7.30
N ASN A 221 6.60 3.33 7.59
CA ASN A 221 5.15 3.52 7.57
C ASN A 221 4.65 4.48 8.67
N LEU A 222 5.41 4.61 9.77
CA LEU A 222 5.15 5.60 10.81
C LEU A 222 5.64 7.00 10.41
N LEU A 223 6.83 7.08 9.81
CA LEU A 223 7.45 8.36 9.45
C LEU A 223 6.72 9.05 8.30
N THR A 224 6.27 8.30 7.31
CA THR A 224 5.62 8.86 6.11
C THR A 224 4.43 9.77 6.42
N PRO A 225 3.46 9.41 7.29
CA PRO A 225 2.36 10.30 7.62
C PRO A 225 2.73 11.41 8.62
N ILE A 226 3.84 11.28 9.35
CA ILE A 226 4.34 12.31 10.29
C ILE A 226 5.10 13.40 9.53
N LEU A 227 5.80 13.04 8.45
CA LEU A 227 6.65 13.94 7.69
C LEU A 227 5.94 15.23 7.22
N PRO A 228 4.74 15.18 6.61
CA PRO A 228 4.02 16.39 6.23
C PRO A 228 3.67 17.29 7.42
N ALA A 229 3.33 16.70 8.58
CA ALA A 229 3.02 17.45 9.78
C ALA A 229 4.27 18.17 10.34
N VAL A 230 5.43 17.54 10.27
CA VAL A 230 6.71 18.12 10.65
C VAL A 230 7.13 19.22 9.68
N ILE A 231 6.98 19.01 8.38
CA ILE A 231 7.28 20.00 7.33
C ILE A 231 6.39 21.24 7.48
N LEU A 232 5.10 21.05 7.77
CA LEU A 232 4.14 22.14 7.96
C LEU A 232 4.23 22.79 9.35
N SER A 233 4.93 22.16 10.30
CA SER A 233 5.18 22.79 11.60
C SER A 233 6.32 23.79 11.47
N SER A 234 6.19 24.96 12.17
CA SER A 234 7.16 26.06 12.18
C SER A 234 8.57 25.68 12.66
N VAL A 235 8.84 24.42 12.99
CA VAL A 235 10.19 23.92 13.34
C VAL A 235 11.16 24.03 12.15
N TRP A 236 10.66 23.91 10.92
CA TRP A 236 11.47 24.07 9.70
C TRP A 236 11.79 25.55 9.41
N THR A 237 10.87 26.46 9.73
CA THR A 237 11.11 27.92 9.66
C THR A 237 12.22 28.34 10.63
N LEU A 238 12.28 27.76 11.83
CA LEU A 238 13.32 28.00 12.82
C LEU A 238 14.71 27.48 12.37
N LEU A 239 14.76 26.46 11.52
CA LEU A 239 15.99 25.89 10.98
C LEU A 239 16.47 26.59 9.68
N GLY A 240 15.75 27.60 9.19
CA GLY A 240 16.09 28.35 7.98
C GLY A 240 16.03 27.55 6.69
N ILE A 241 15.37 26.39 6.70
CA ILE A 241 15.26 25.49 5.54
C ILE A 241 14.19 25.98 4.55
N ASP A 242 13.28 26.86 4.97
CA ASP A 242 12.30 27.51 4.09
C ASP A 242 12.96 28.29 2.93
N ALA A 243 14.18 28.79 3.13
CA ALA A 243 14.94 29.49 2.11
C ALA A 243 15.46 28.59 0.98
N LEU A 244 15.38 27.27 1.13
CA LEU A 244 15.80 26.28 0.13
C LEU A 244 14.65 25.81 -0.78
N PHE A 245 13.40 26.18 -0.45
CA PHE A 245 12.19 25.74 -1.17
C PHE A 245 11.35 26.92 -1.73
N VAL A 246 11.87 28.14 -1.67
CA VAL A 246 11.30 29.33 -2.36
C VAL A 246 12.04 29.54 -3.73
#